data_5474ed736e83c4e2e6f3d1955f5ee662
#
_entry.id   5474ed736e83c4e2e6f3d1955f5ee662
#
_cell.length_a   1.000
_cell.length_b   1.000
_cell.length_c   1.000
_cell.angle_alpha   90.00
_cell.angle_beta   90.00
_cell.angle_gamma   90.00
#
_symmetry.space_group_name_H-M   'P 1'
#
loop_
_entity.id
_entity.type
_entity.pdbx_description
1 polymer ?
#
loop_
_entity_poly.entity_id
_entity_poly.type
_entity_poly.pdbx_seq_one_letter_code
_entity_poly.pdbx_strand_id
1 'polypeptide(L)'
;DAHVLEAVKVAKERNIADAILVGDKEQIEEIAKSIDMDLSTYEIIDVKDMTEAARKAVSLVSEGVADMYMKGAIDTKGFLKSVLDKEVGLRTGKPLSHVCVFDVEGVDQLLFLSDVAFIPYPTLEDKVSIINNTVEICHAVGIPNPKVAPLAAVEVVNPKMPVTVEAAELTKMNEEGKITGCIVDGPLSLDLAICPEAAQHKPGASERKIVGDADILLFPDIHAGNLVYKAMVHTAKIVNGNLLTGTKAPVVLTSRSDSVEVKVNSLALGAVVADFMKKNN
;
A
#
# COMPACT_ATOMS: atom_id res chain seq x y z
N ASP A 1 12.28 -17.53 -4.87
CA ASP A 1 12.78 -16.32 -4.17
C ASP A 1 12.94 -16.65 -2.68
N ALA A 2 14.18 -16.74 -2.21
CA ALA A 2 14.50 -17.14 -0.84
C ALA A 2 13.91 -16.15 0.20
N HIS A 3 14.02 -14.85 -0.04
CA HIS A 3 13.48 -13.83 0.87
C HIS A 3 11.95 -13.90 1.02
N VAL A 4 11.24 -14.33 -0.03
CA VAL A 4 9.78 -14.53 0.06
C VAL A 4 9.45 -15.75 0.93
N LEU A 5 10.13 -16.89 0.74
CA LEU A 5 9.93 -18.07 1.57
C LEU A 5 10.34 -17.82 3.03
N GLU A 6 11.44 -17.10 3.24
CA GLU A 6 11.86 -16.70 4.59
C GLU A 6 10.83 -15.80 5.28
N ALA A 7 10.27 -14.82 4.55
CA ALA A 7 9.19 -13.98 5.07
C ALA A 7 7.93 -14.78 5.41
N VAL A 8 7.56 -15.74 4.58
CA VAL A 8 6.43 -16.66 4.83
C VAL A 8 6.68 -17.52 6.07
N LYS A 9 7.90 -18.06 6.22
CA LYS A 9 8.31 -18.82 7.41
C LYS A 9 8.15 -17.97 8.67
N VAL A 10 8.73 -16.76 8.68
CA VAL A 10 8.67 -15.83 9.82
C VAL A 10 7.23 -15.41 10.13
N ALA A 11 6.41 -15.14 9.10
CA ALA A 11 5.01 -14.78 9.28
C ALA A 11 4.22 -15.90 9.97
N LYS A 12 4.46 -17.16 9.60
CA LYS A 12 3.85 -18.33 10.28
C LYS A 12 4.34 -18.48 11.73
N GLU A 13 5.64 -18.39 11.97
CA GLU A 13 6.24 -18.47 13.31
C GLU A 13 5.69 -17.39 14.25
N ARG A 14 5.40 -16.18 13.71
CA ARG A 14 4.80 -15.06 14.45
C ARG A 14 3.26 -15.13 14.51
N ASN A 15 2.62 -16.17 13.98
CA ASN A 15 1.16 -16.31 13.88
C ASN A 15 0.47 -15.15 13.14
N ILE A 16 1.11 -14.61 12.13
CA ILE A 16 0.59 -13.54 11.28
C ILE A 16 -0.29 -14.12 10.17
N ALA A 17 0.22 -15.11 9.44
CA ALA A 17 -0.47 -15.76 8.33
C ALA A 17 0.08 -17.17 8.07
N ASP A 18 -0.79 -18.06 7.57
CA ASP A 18 -0.41 -19.28 6.88
C ASP A 18 -0.27 -19.04 5.38
N ALA A 19 0.38 -19.96 4.67
CA ALA A 19 0.58 -19.81 3.24
C ALA A 19 0.36 -21.11 2.46
N ILE A 20 -0.24 -20.96 1.28
CA ILE A 20 -0.24 -21.95 0.21
C ILE A 20 0.87 -21.57 -0.75
N LEU A 21 1.84 -22.45 -0.98
CA LEU A 21 2.97 -22.21 -1.87
C LEU A 21 2.63 -22.72 -3.27
N VAL A 22 2.61 -21.84 -4.27
CA VAL A 22 2.30 -22.20 -5.64
C VAL A 22 3.50 -21.93 -6.54
N GLY A 23 4.04 -22.99 -7.15
CA GLY A 23 5.21 -22.89 -8.03
C GLY A 23 5.89 -24.24 -8.24
N ASP A 24 7.09 -24.22 -8.81
CA ASP A 24 7.91 -25.40 -9.02
C ASP A 24 8.32 -26.00 -7.67
N LYS A 25 7.76 -27.17 -7.36
CA LYS A 25 7.95 -27.84 -6.07
C LYS A 25 9.41 -28.15 -5.80
N GLU A 26 10.16 -28.60 -6.79
CA GLU A 26 11.58 -28.96 -6.62
C GLU A 26 12.40 -27.72 -6.22
N GLN A 27 12.16 -26.57 -6.87
CA GLN A 27 12.81 -25.30 -6.53
C GLN A 27 12.38 -24.79 -5.13
N ILE A 28 11.10 -24.95 -4.76
CA ILE A 28 10.61 -24.59 -3.43
C ILE A 28 11.33 -25.44 -2.36
N GLU A 29 11.44 -26.74 -2.57
CA GLU A 29 12.10 -27.66 -1.64
C GLU A 29 13.61 -27.35 -1.50
N GLU A 30 14.29 -27.03 -2.59
CA GLU A 30 15.70 -26.64 -2.58
C GLU A 30 15.93 -25.36 -1.78
N ILE A 31 15.10 -24.31 -2.01
CA ILE A 31 15.22 -23.04 -1.28
C ILE A 31 14.86 -23.24 0.18
N ALA A 32 13.77 -23.93 0.49
CA ALA A 32 13.34 -24.20 1.87
C ALA A 32 14.42 -24.89 2.68
N LYS A 33 15.11 -25.88 2.08
CA LYS A 33 16.27 -26.53 2.68
C LYS A 33 17.42 -25.56 2.98
N SER A 34 17.66 -24.58 2.10
CA SER A 34 18.72 -23.60 2.28
C SER A 34 18.47 -22.60 3.42
N ILE A 35 17.21 -22.41 3.80
CA ILE A 35 16.79 -21.50 4.89
C ILE A 35 16.22 -22.24 6.11
N ASP A 36 16.40 -23.54 6.18
CA ASP A 36 15.92 -24.40 7.27
C ASP A 36 14.40 -24.23 7.52
N MET A 37 13.59 -24.30 6.44
CA MET A 37 12.14 -24.19 6.49
C MET A 37 11.50 -25.58 6.41
N ASP A 38 10.71 -25.93 7.42
CA ASP A 38 9.92 -27.17 7.43
C ASP A 38 8.69 -27.05 6.54
N LEU A 39 8.71 -27.69 5.40
CA LEU A 39 7.61 -27.67 4.42
C LEU A 39 6.43 -28.58 4.80
N SER A 40 6.58 -29.47 5.79
CA SER A 40 5.51 -30.42 6.18
C SER A 40 4.22 -29.72 6.67
N THR A 41 4.35 -28.45 7.06
CA THR A 41 3.25 -27.61 7.57
C THR A 41 2.63 -26.67 6.53
N TYR A 42 3.06 -26.77 5.26
CA TYR A 42 2.58 -25.93 4.16
C TYR A 42 1.93 -26.78 3.08
N GLU A 43 0.83 -26.28 2.52
CA GLU A 43 0.32 -26.80 1.25
C GLU A 43 1.17 -26.31 0.09
N ILE A 44 1.57 -27.24 -0.79
CA ILE A 44 2.35 -26.93 -2.00
C ILE A 44 1.57 -27.39 -3.21
N ILE A 45 1.29 -26.45 -4.12
CA ILE A 45 0.67 -26.71 -5.41
C ILE A 45 1.77 -26.63 -6.47
N ASP A 46 2.13 -27.79 -7.04
CA ASP A 46 3.20 -27.89 -8.03
C ASP A 46 2.75 -27.37 -9.39
N VAL A 47 3.31 -26.24 -9.81
CA VAL A 47 3.09 -25.62 -11.12
C VAL A 47 4.43 -25.08 -11.62
N LYS A 48 5.00 -25.72 -12.64
CA LYS A 48 6.35 -25.37 -13.12
C LYS A 48 6.42 -24.08 -13.93
N ASP A 49 5.38 -23.78 -14.71
CA ASP A 49 5.31 -22.52 -15.45
C ASP A 49 4.96 -21.37 -14.51
N MET A 50 5.78 -20.33 -14.52
CA MET A 50 5.68 -19.19 -13.59
C MET A 50 4.40 -18.34 -13.82
N THR A 51 3.93 -18.25 -15.06
CA THR A 51 2.70 -17.54 -15.41
C THR A 51 1.47 -18.30 -14.94
N GLU A 52 1.46 -19.61 -15.16
CA GLU A 52 0.39 -20.49 -14.69
C GLU A 52 0.38 -20.60 -13.17
N ALA A 53 1.55 -20.61 -12.51
CA ALA A 53 1.66 -20.56 -11.06
C ALA A 53 1.03 -19.26 -10.49
N ALA A 54 1.34 -18.11 -11.10
CA ALA A 54 0.74 -16.83 -10.70
C ALA A 54 -0.79 -16.82 -10.94
N ARG A 55 -1.25 -17.38 -12.07
CA ARG A 55 -2.68 -17.51 -12.37
C ARG A 55 -3.39 -18.43 -11.38
N LYS A 56 -2.77 -19.56 -11.02
CA LYS A 56 -3.29 -20.48 -10.00
C LYS A 56 -3.34 -19.83 -8.62
N ALA A 57 -2.27 -19.15 -8.20
CA ALA A 57 -2.22 -18.48 -6.91
C ALA A 57 -3.31 -17.39 -6.77
N VAL A 58 -3.49 -16.55 -7.79
CA VAL A 58 -4.54 -15.51 -7.74
C VAL A 58 -5.95 -16.09 -7.78
N SER A 59 -6.16 -17.24 -8.46
CA SER A 59 -7.47 -17.91 -8.47
C SER A 59 -7.89 -18.39 -7.08
N LEU A 60 -6.95 -18.91 -6.28
CA LEU A 60 -7.24 -19.33 -4.90
C LEU A 60 -7.77 -18.17 -4.05
N VAL A 61 -7.25 -16.97 -4.26
CA VAL A 61 -7.73 -15.78 -3.56
C VAL A 61 -9.09 -15.32 -4.13
N SER A 62 -9.25 -15.34 -5.44
CA SER A 62 -10.53 -14.98 -6.08
C SER A 62 -11.68 -15.92 -5.72
N GLU A 63 -11.37 -17.19 -5.46
CA GLU A 63 -12.30 -18.25 -5.01
C GLU A 63 -12.54 -18.23 -3.50
N GLY A 64 -11.83 -17.40 -2.73
CA GLY A 64 -11.94 -17.30 -1.27
C GLY A 64 -11.26 -18.43 -0.51
N VAL A 65 -10.39 -19.22 -1.15
CA VAL A 65 -9.57 -20.25 -0.51
C VAL A 65 -8.42 -19.63 0.29
N ALA A 66 -7.88 -18.54 -0.21
CA ALA A 66 -6.90 -17.71 0.48
C ALA A 66 -7.39 -16.26 0.57
N ASP A 67 -6.85 -15.50 1.52
CA ASP A 67 -7.35 -14.19 1.90
C ASP A 67 -6.56 -13.03 1.28
N MET A 68 -5.33 -13.30 0.84
CA MET A 68 -4.44 -12.32 0.21
C MET A 68 -3.52 -12.99 -0.80
N TYR A 69 -3.00 -12.21 -1.72
CA TYR A 69 -2.08 -12.67 -2.75
C TYR A 69 -0.72 -11.99 -2.60
N MET A 70 0.36 -12.78 -2.48
CA MET A 70 1.72 -12.27 -2.38
C MET A 70 2.53 -12.60 -3.62
N LYS A 71 3.28 -11.60 -4.11
CA LYS A 71 4.21 -11.76 -5.22
C LYS A 71 5.42 -12.61 -4.82
N GLY A 72 5.65 -13.68 -5.56
CA GLY A 72 6.86 -14.52 -5.48
C GLY A 72 7.97 -14.10 -6.45
N ALA A 73 8.57 -15.10 -7.10
CA ALA A 73 9.70 -14.92 -8.03
C ALA A 73 9.35 -14.25 -9.37
N ILE A 74 8.08 -14.28 -9.77
CA ILE A 74 7.61 -13.69 -11.02
C ILE A 74 7.96 -12.20 -11.12
N ASP A 75 8.21 -11.69 -12.35
CA ASP A 75 8.39 -10.26 -12.56
C ASP A 75 7.09 -9.45 -12.29
N THR A 76 7.23 -8.15 -12.09
CA THR A 76 6.09 -7.28 -11.74
C THR A 76 5.03 -7.25 -12.83
N LYS A 77 5.41 -7.30 -14.11
CA LYS A 77 4.46 -7.26 -15.23
C LYS A 77 3.62 -8.54 -15.28
N GLY A 78 4.25 -9.70 -15.15
CA GLY A 78 3.57 -10.99 -15.10
C GLY A 78 2.66 -11.11 -13.88
N PHE A 79 3.13 -10.64 -12.71
CA PHE A 79 2.34 -10.58 -11.49
C PHE A 79 1.08 -9.71 -11.66
N LEU A 80 1.23 -8.48 -12.14
CA LEU A 80 0.10 -7.58 -12.38
C LEU A 80 -0.87 -8.13 -13.43
N LYS A 81 -0.37 -8.84 -14.44
CA LYS A 81 -1.22 -9.51 -15.41
C LYS A 81 -2.11 -10.56 -14.75
N SER A 82 -1.61 -11.31 -13.75
CA SER A 82 -2.43 -12.26 -13.00
C SER A 82 -3.45 -11.55 -12.09
N VAL A 83 -3.05 -10.48 -11.38
CA VAL A 83 -3.97 -9.66 -10.56
C VAL A 83 -5.11 -9.10 -11.40
N LEU A 84 -4.82 -8.67 -12.62
CA LEU A 84 -5.78 -8.06 -13.55
C LEU A 84 -6.41 -9.06 -14.52
N ASP A 85 -6.22 -10.37 -14.34
CA ASP A 85 -6.86 -11.39 -15.16
C ASP A 85 -8.38 -11.22 -15.15
N LYS A 86 -9.03 -11.41 -16.31
CA LYS A 86 -10.46 -11.16 -16.46
C LYS A 86 -11.33 -12.26 -15.85
N GLU A 87 -10.79 -13.48 -15.74
CA GLU A 87 -11.53 -14.67 -15.30
C GLU A 87 -11.25 -14.95 -13.81
N VAL A 88 -9.98 -14.95 -13.43
CA VAL A 88 -9.54 -15.38 -12.09
C VAL A 88 -8.88 -14.29 -11.25
N GLY A 89 -8.74 -13.07 -11.79
CA GLY A 89 -8.05 -11.97 -11.12
C GLY A 89 -8.90 -11.26 -10.07
N LEU A 90 -8.28 -10.26 -9.45
CA LEU A 90 -8.84 -9.51 -8.31
C LEU A 90 -9.36 -8.12 -8.72
N ARG A 91 -9.82 -7.95 -9.95
CA ARG A 91 -10.30 -6.66 -10.47
C ARG A 91 -11.57 -6.18 -9.79
N THR A 92 -11.62 -4.89 -9.44
CA THR A 92 -12.83 -4.22 -8.94
C THR A 92 -13.41 -3.21 -9.94
N GLY A 93 -12.70 -2.92 -11.03
CA GLY A 93 -12.99 -1.80 -11.91
C GLY A 93 -12.40 -0.46 -11.45
N LYS A 94 -11.89 -0.37 -10.22
CA LYS A 94 -11.19 0.81 -9.70
C LYS A 94 -9.73 0.82 -10.18
N PRO A 95 -9.08 1.99 -10.26
CA PRO A 95 -7.64 2.08 -10.48
C PRO A 95 -6.87 1.36 -9.35
N LEU A 96 -5.79 0.68 -9.74
CA LEU A 96 -4.82 0.15 -8.76
C LEU A 96 -3.96 1.30 -8.25
N SER A 97 -3.66 1.29 -6.96
CA SER A 97 -2.69 2.20 -6.34
C SER A 97 -1.80 1.48 -5.35
N HIS A 98 -0.62 2.02 -5.09
CA HIS A 98 0.34 1.44 -4.15
C HIS A 98 0.38 2.26 -2.88
N VAL A 99 0.11 1.63 -1.76
CA VAL A 99 0.17 2.25 -0.44
C VAL A 99 1.36 1.71 0.32
N CYS A 100 2.22 2.62 0.77
CA CYS A 100 3.32 2.32 1.69
C CYS A 100 2.97 2.88 3.06
N VAL A 101 2.96 2.04 4.06
CA VAL A 101 2.72 2.41 5.45
C VAL A 101 4.06 2.48 6.17
N PHE A 102 4.35 3.62 6.76
CA PHE A 102 5.61 3.90 7.46
C PHE A 102 5.36 4.20 8.94
N ASP A 103 6.12 3.53 9.79
CA ASP A 103 6.41 3.94 11.15
C ASP A 103 7.78 4.63 11.11
N VAL A 104 7.81 5.93 11.40
CA VAL A 104 9.00 6.79 11.27
C VAL A 104 9.45 7.23 12.64
N GLU A 105 10.72 6.98 12.99
CA GLU A 105 11.27 7.44 14.28
C GLU A 105 11.13 8.95 14.43
N GLY A 106 10.43 9.38 15.48
CA GLY A 106 10.17 10.80 15.77
C GLY A 106 8.88 11.38 15.15
N VAL A 107 8.06 10.53 14.52
CA VAL A 107 6.70 10.89 14.08
C VAL A 107 5.72 10.02 14.86
N ASP A 108 4.75 10.64 15.54
CA ASP A 108 3.86 9.91 16.46
C ASP A 108 2.82 9.03 15.75
N GLN A 109 2.42 9.38 14.53
CA GLN A 109 1.44 8.64 13.74
C GLN A 109 2.09 7.79 12.63
N LEU A 110 1.38 6.75 12.18
CA LEU A 110 1.73 6.05 10.94
C LEU A 110 1.52 6.98 9.74
N LEU A 111 2.45 6.96 8.80
CA LEU A 111 2.33 7.69 7.54
C LEU A 111 1.98 6.74 6.39
N PHE A 112 0.89 7.04 5.69
CA PHE A 112 0.41 6.30 4.51
C PHE A 112 0.75 7.11 3.26
N LEU A 113 1.71 6.63 2.47
CA LEU A 113 2.19 7.28 1.26
C LEU A 113 1.50 6.65 0.03
N SER A 114 0.81 7.45 -0.79
CA SER A 114 0.15 6.98 -2.01
C SER A 114 -0.06 8.11 -3.05
N ASP A 115 -0.01 7.88 -4.35
CA ASP A 115 0.53 6.70 -5.01
C ASP A 115 2.03 6.90 -5.26
N VAL A 116 2.82 5.88 -5.04
CA VAL A 116 4.29 5.99 -5.16
C VAL A 116 4.86 5.12 -6.30
N ALA A 117 4.00 4.32 -6.99
CA ALA A 117 4.54 3.31 -7.90
C ALA A 117 3.68 2.95 -9.12
N PHE A 118 2.42 3.33 -9.22
CA PHE A 118 1.51 2.78 -10.24
C PHE A 118 0.95 3.79 -11.24
N ILE A 119 0.41 4.92 -10.80
CA ILE A 119 -0.25 5.88 -11.68
C ILE A 119 0.70 7.04 -11.94
N PRO A 120 1.28 7.15 -13.17
CA PRO A 120 2.30 8.17 -13.45
C PRO A 120 1.79 9.60 -13.23
N TYR A 121 0.63 9.92 -13.80
CA TYR A 121 -0.02 11.23 -13.71
C TYR A 121 -1.50 11.01 -13.42
N PRO A 122 -1.88 10.86 -12.13
CA PRO A 122 -3.26 10.59 -11.76
C PRO A 122 -4.15 11.77 -12.09
N THR A 123 -5.30 11.50 -12.70
CA THR A 123 -6.38 12.47 -12.85
C THR A 123 -7.02 12.80 -11.50
N LEU A 124 -7.91 13.79 -11.45
CA LEU A 124 -8.65 14.11 -10.23
C LEU A 124 -9.46 12.89 -9.74
N GLU A 125 -10.12 12.16 -10.64
CA GLU A 125 -10.88 10.95 -10.36
C GLU A 125 -9.98 9.80 -9.87
N ASP A 126 -8.78 9.66 -10.45
CA ASP A 126 -7.78 8.71 -9.96
C ASP A 126 -7.35 9.06 -8.53
N LYS A 127 -7.13 10.34 -8.22
CA LYS A 127 -6.78 10.82 -6.88
C LYS A 127 -7.90 10.54 -5.86
N VAL A 128 -9.15 10.70 -6.23
CA VAL A 128 -10.29 10.28 -5.39
C VAL A 128 -10.23 8.77 -5.12
N SER A 129 -9.95 7.96 -6.13
CA SER A 129 -9.82 6.51 -5.98
C SER A 129 -8.63 6.13 -5.09
N ILE A 130 -7.47 6.79 -5.25
CA ILE A 130 -6.29 6.62 -4.40
C ILE A 130 -6.61 6.94 -2.94
N ILE A 131 -7.31 8.05 -2.68
CA ILE A 131 -7.76 8.43 -1.32
C ILE A 131 -8.63 7.31 -0.75
N ASN A 132 -9.68 6.91 -1.45
CA ASN A 132 -10.62 5.90 -0.96
C ASN A 132 -9.93 4.55 -0.68
N ASN A 133 -9.03 4.11 -1.56
CA ASN A 133 -8.25 2.89 -1.38
C ASN A 133 -7.35 2.98 -0.13
N THR A 134 -6.73 4.14 0.12
CA THR A 134 -5.83 4.33 1.26
C THR A 134 -6.61 4.47 2.57
N VAL A 135 -7.75 5.16 2.54
CA VAL A 135 -8.67 5.30 3.68
C VAL A 135 -9.16 3.94 4.16
N GLU A 136 -9.47 3.01 3.25
CA GLU A 136 -9.85 1.64 3.62
C GLU A 136 -8.76 0.93 4.44
N ILE A 137 -7.48 1.11 4.07
CA ILE A 137 -6.35 0.56 4.87
C ILE A 137 -6.26 1.26 6.22
N CYS A 138 -6.41 2.58 6.29
CA CYS A 138 -6.41 3.31 7.56
C CYS A 138 -7.51 2.81 8.50
N HIS A 139 -8.71 2.58 7.98
CA HIS A 139 -9.82 2.02 8.78
C HIS A 139 -9.47 0.60 9.28
N ALA A 140 -8.87 -0.23 8.43
CA ALA A 140 -8.47 -1.58 8.80
C ALA A 140 -7.45 -1.62 9.94
N VAL A 141 -6.54 -0.66 10.00
CA VAL A 141 -5.56 -0.55 11.09
C VAL A 141 -6.07 0.27 12.29
N GLY A 142 -7.35 0.63 12.31
CA GLY A 142 -7.99 1.27 13.47
C GLY A 142 -7.93 2.80 13.48
N ILE A 143 -7.69 3.45 12.35
CA ILE A 143 -7.75 4.91 12.19
C ILE A 143 -9.10 5.26 11.54
N PRO A 144 -10.14 5.63 12.30
CA PRO A 144 -11.51 5.72 11.78
C PRO A 144 -11.78 6.98 10.93
N ASN A 145 -10.97 8.01 11.07
CA ASN A 145 -11.12 9.27 10.36
C ASN A 145 -9.76 9.86 9.98
N PRO A 146 -9.01 9.20 9.07
CA PRO A 146 -7.66 9.61 8.72
C PRO A 146 -7.62 10.99 8.07
N LYS A 147 -6.54 11.72 8.32
CA LYS A 147 -6.27 13.04 7.75
C LYS A 147 -5.46 12.90 6.47
N VAL A 148 -6.03 13.32 5.35
CA VAL A 148 -5.44 13.25 4.01
C VAL A 148 -4.89 14.61 3.62
N ALA A 149 -3.59 14.68 3.39
CA ALA A 149 -2.88 15.85 2.88
C ALA A 149 -2.59 15.71 1.38
N PRO A 150 -3.36 16.33 0.47
CA PRO A 150 -2.96 16.51 -0.91
C PRO A 150 -1.76 17.44 -1.00
N LEU A 151 -0.59 16.87 -1.31
CA LEU A 151 0.69 17.56 -1.23
C LEU A 151 0.96 18.47 -2.43
N ALA A 152 1.51 19.62 -2.15
CA ALA A 152 2.02 20.59 -3.11
C ALA A 152 3.27 21.28 -2.55
N ALA A 153 3.93 22.13 -3.35
CA ALA A 153 5.08 22.89 -2.87
C ALA A 153 4.67 24.09 -1.99
N VAL A 154 3.40 24.48 -2.01
CA VAL A 154 2.85 25.65 -1.29
C VAL A 154 1.44 25.34 -0.77
N GLU A 155 0.99 26.10 0.21
CA GLU A 155 -0.29 25.94 0.90
C GLU A 155 -1.44 26.79 0.34
N VAL A 156 -1.15 27.58 -0.70
CA VAL A 156 -2.13 28.48 -1.34
C VAL A 156 -2.43 28.04 -2.76
N VAL A 157 -3.67 28.25 -3.20
CA VAL A 157 -4.08 27.97 -4.57
C VAL A 157 -3.41 28.95 -5.52
N ASN A 158 -2.68 28.42 -6.48
CA ASN A 158 -2.04 29.18 -7.54
C ASN A 158 -2.41 28.57 -8.91
N PRO A 159 -3.17 29.27 -9.78
CA PRO A 159 -3.54 28.74 -11.10
C PRO A 159 -2.36 28.38 -12.01
N LYS A 160 -1.18 28.95 -11.75
CA LYS A 160 0.07 28.59 -12.46
C LYS A 160 0.69 27.28 -11.94
N MET A 161 0.16 26.75 -10.85
CA MET A 161 0.54 25.48 -10.23
C MET A 161 -0.68 24.57 -10.15
N PRO A 162 -1.03 23.83 -11.22
CA PRO A 162 -2.27 23.02 -11.29
C PRO A 162 -2.45 22.07 -10.11
N VAL A 163 -1.37 21.54 -9.56
CA VAL A 163 -1.37 20.66 -8.37
C VAL A 163 -2.09 21.31 -7.19
N THR A 164 -1.93 22.63 -6.98
CA THR A 164 -2.60 23.35 -5.88
C THR A 164 -4.11 23.50 -6.11
N VAL A 165 -4.51 23.64 -7.38
CA VAL A 165 -5.93 23.75 -7.77
C VAL A 165 -6.63 22.41 -7.56
N GLU A 166 -6.01 21.32 -8.00
CA GLU A 166 -6.53 19.96 -7.79
C GLU A 166 -6.63 19.60 -6.30
N ALA A 167 -5.61 19.95 -5.50
CA ALA A 167 -5.61 19.71 -4.06
C ALA A 167 -6.76 20.45 -3.35
N ALA A 168 -7.03 21.69 -3.74
CA ALA A 168 -8.18 22.44 -3.22
C ALA A 168 -9.51 21.83 -3.66
N GLU A 169 -9.62 21.34 -4.90
CA GLU A 169 -10.84 20.67 -5.38
C GLU A 169 -11.10 19.36 -4.59
N LEU A 170 -10.07 18.57 -4.28
CA LEU A 170 -10.20 17.38 -3.42
C LEU A 170 -10.70 17.75 -2.01
N THR A 171 -10.22 18.84 -1.43
CA THR A 171 -10.69 19.36 -0.15
C THR A 171 -12.19 19.72 -0.23
N LYS A 172 -12.57 20.44 -1.26
CA LYS A 172 -13.96 20.80 -1.51
C LYS A 172 -14.86 19.56 -1.73
N MET A 173 -14.38 18.57 -2.48
CA MET A 173 -15.12 17.30 -2.67
C MET A 173 -15.36 16.57 -1.34
N ASN A 174 -14.42 16.64 -0.41
CA ASN A 174 -14.62 16.09 0.95
C ASN A 174 -15.65 16.90 1.73
N GLU A 175 -15.63 18.22 1.67
CA GLU A 175 -16.61 19.11 2.31
C GLU A 175 -18.04 18.93 1.74
N GLU A 176 -18.14 18.64 0.44
CA GLU A 176 -19.40 18.33 -0.23
C GLU A 176 -19.88 16.89 -0.01
N GLY A 177 -19.14 16.06 0.73
CA GLY A 177 -19.48 14.65 1.00
C GLY A 177 -19.30 13.71 -0.19
N LYS A 178 -18.52 14.09 -1.20
CA LYS A 178 -18.14 13.22 -2.34
C LYS A 178 -16.97 12.31 -1.99
N ILE A 179 -16.10 12.74 -1.07
CA ILE A 179 -15.06 11.95 -0.43
C ILE A 179 -15.43 11.84 1.04
N THR A 180 -15.56 10.63 1.57
CA THR A 180 -16.05 10.37 2.93
C THR A 180 -15.13 9.44 3.71
N GLY A 181 -15.36 9.34 5.03
CA GLY A 181 -14.57 8.47 5.91
C GLY A 181 -13.18 8.99 6.23
N CYS A 182 -12.90 10.26 5.92
CA CYS A 182 -11.63 10.93 6.17
C CYS A 182 -11.81 12.46 6.22
N ILE A 183 -10.77 13.16 6.64
CA ILE A 183 -10.64 14.61 6.52
C ILE A 183 -9.64 14.90 5.42
N VAL A 184 -10.02 15.71 4.42
CA VAL A 184 -9.09 16.16 3.37
C VAL A 184 -8.80 17.64 3.57
N ASP A 185 -7.53 18.01 3.58
CA ASP A 185 -7.10 19.41 3.67
C ASP A 185 -5.86 19.66 2.81
N GLY A 186 -6.04 20.40 1.74
CA GLY A 186 -4.98 20.73 0.75
C GLY A 186 -5.30 22.02 -0.03
N PRO A 187 -4.30 22.57 -0.74
CA PRO A 187 -2.92 22.11 -0.82
C PRO A 187 -2.13 22.28 0.46
N LEU A 188 -1.20 21.35 0.75
CA LEU A 188 -0.29 21.40 1.87
C LEU A 188 1.14 21.10 1.40
N SER A 189 2.12 21.81 1.96
CA SER A 189 3.52 21.39 1.86
C SER A 189 3.79 20.20 2.80
N LEU A 190 4.83 19.42 2.51
CA LEU A 190 5.15 18.23 3.26
C LEU A 190 5.44 18.52 4.74
N ASP A 191 6.19 19.57 5.02
CA ASP A 191 6.53 19.99 6.37
C ASP A 191 5.27 20.40 7.19
N LEU A 192 4.34 21.13 6.59
CA LEU A 192 3.06 21.46 7.25
C LEU A 192 2.21 20.20 7.48
N ALA A 193 2.29 19.22 6.60
CA ALA A 193 1.52 17.99 6.71
C ALA A 193 1.99 17.09 7.87
N ILE A 194 3.31 17.00 8.13
CA ILE A 194 3.85 15.98 9.04
C ILE A 194 4.66 16.52 10.24
N CYS A 195 4.87 17.83 10.34
CA CYS A 195 5.70 18.41 11.39
C CYS A 195 4.91 19.50 12.15
N PRO A 196 4.44 19.21 13.38
CA PRO A 196 3.68 20.17 14.19
C PRO A 196 4.44 21.48 14.46
N GLU A 197 5.76 21.42 14.66
CA GLU A 197 6.59 22.60 14.88
C GLU A 197 6.64 23.50 13.65
N ALA A 198 6.79 22.90 12.45
CA ALA A 198 6.76 23.64 11.19
C ALA A 198 5.39 24.29 10.98
N ALA A 199 4.31 23.59 11.31
CA ALA A 199 2.95 24.10 11.22
C ALA A 199 2.73 25.34 12.08
N GLN A 200 3.29 25.40 13.29
CA GLN A 200 3.15 26.56 14.19
C GLN A 200 3.75 27.84 13.64
N HIS A 201 4.73 27.75 12.76
CA HIS A 201 5.45 28.92 12.21
C HIS A 201 4.90 29.39 10.86
N LYS A 202 3.99 28.65 10.23
CA LYS A 202 3.43 29.03 8.92
C LYS A 202 2.20 29.92 9.05
N PRO A 203 2.13 31.04 8.29
CA PRO A 203 0.95 31.89 8.29
C PRO A 203 -0.29 31.12 7.85
N GLY A 204 -1.40 31.29 8.58
CA GLY A 204 -2.68 30.64 8.28
C GLY A 204 -2.76 29.15 8.66
N ALA A 205 -1.72 28.58 9.24
CA ALA A 205 -1.74 27.17 9.67
C ALA A 205 -2.85 26.88 10.72
N SER A 206 -3.12 27.83 11.62
CA SER A 206 -4.17 27.69 12.64
C SER A 206 -5.59 27.55 12.09
N GLU A 207 -5.81 27.87 10.81
CA GLU A 207 -7.08 27.74 10.11
C GLU A 207 -7.22 26.40 9.38
N ARG A 208 -6.15 25.60 9.35
CA ARG A 208 -6.10 24.31 8.66
C ARG A 208 -6.63 23.18 9.55
N LYS A 209 -7.19 22.16 8.89
CA LYS A 209 -7.65 20.92 9.56
C LYS A 209 -6.48 19.98 9.87
N ILE A 210 -5.35 20.15 9.14
CA ILE A 210 -4.11 19.38 9.29
C ILE A 210 -2.98 20.35 9.67
N VAL A 211 -2.34 20.07 10.80
CA VAL A 211 -1.30 20.93 11.39
C VAL A 211 -0.11 20.09 11.87
N GLY A 212 0.46 19.32 10.98
CA GLY A 212 1.58 18.42 11.26
C GLY A 212 1.16 17.02 11.67
N ASP A 213 -0.11 16.68 11.51
CA ASP A 213 -0.72 15.44 11.99
C ASP A 213 -1.49 14.68 10.87
N ALA A 214 -1.01 14.80 9.64
CA ALA A 214 -1.52 14.03 8.50
C ALA A 214 -1.22 12.53 8.67
N ASP A 215 -2.21 11.70 8.38
CA ASP A 215 -2.03 10.25 8.25
C ASP A 215 -1.68 9.86 6.81
N ILE A 216 -2.38 10.42 5.82
CA ILE A 216 -2.23 10.09 4.41
C ILE A 216 -1.54 11.23 3.66
N LEU A 217 -0.43 10.91 3.03
CA LEU A 217 0.30 11.79 2.12
C LEU A 217 -0.08 11.44 0.68
N LEU A 218 -0.96 12.24 0.08
CA LEU A 218 -1.36 12.08 -1.31
C LEU A 218 -0.43 12.88 -2.23
N PHE A 219 0.31 12.18 -3.06
CA PHE A 219 1.24 12.81 -3.99
C PHE A 219 0.56 13.28 -5.27
N PRO A 220 1.04 14.39 -5.86
CA PRO A 220 0.49 14.91 -7.12
C PRO A 220 0.72 14.00 -8.31
N ASP A 221 1.83 13.30 -8.32
CA ASP A 221 2.26 12.37 -9.36
C ASP A 221 3.26 11.34 -8.83
N ILE A 222 3.55 10.32 -9.63
CA ILE A 222 4.46 9.22 -9.27
C ILE A 222 5.89 9.70 -9.00
N HIS A 223 6.34 10.77 -9.64
CA HIS A 223 7.72 11.24 -9.47
C HIS A 223 7.90 11.81 -8.07
N ALA A 224 6.98 12.66 -7.62
CA ALA A 224 6.97 13.17 -6.25
C ALA A 224 6.86 12.03 -5.23
N GLY A 225 5.90 11.13 -5.41
CA GLY A 225 5.68 9.99 -4.50
C GLY A 225 6.88 9.05 -4.42
N ASN A 226 7.41 8.63 -5.57
CA ASN A 226 8.52 7.70 -5.62
C ASN A 226 9.83 8.29 -5.07
N LEU A 227 10.10 9.57 -5.34
CA LEU A 227 11.29 10.25 -4.82
C LEU A 227 11.23 10.38 -3.30
N VAL A 228 10.09 10.78 -2.72
CA VAL A 228 9.92 10.87 -1.27
C VAL A 228 10.02 9.49 -0.63
N TYR A 229 9.31 8.47 -1.19
CA TYR A 229 9.40 7.10 -0.72
C TYR A 229 10.85 6.61 -0.64
N LYS A 230 11.61 6.77 -1.73
CA LYS A 230 13.01 6.33 -1.78
C LYS A 230 13.91 7.14 -0.85
N ALA A 231 13.69 8.44 -0.75
CA ALA A 231 14.43 9.28 0.19
C ALA A 231 14.23 8.77 1.63
N MET A 232 12.99 8.52 2.05
CA MET A 232 12.70 8.02 3.40
C MET A 232 13.30 6.63 3.64
N VAL A 233 13.14 5.69 2.71
CA VAL A 233 13.68 4.31 2.84
C VAL A 233 15.19 4.29 3.00
N HIS A 234 15.91 5.21 2.36
CA HIS A 234 17.38 5.19 2.36
C HIS A 234 18.02 6.17 3.37
N THR A 235 17.26 7.09 3.96
CA THR A 235 17.84 8.13 4.83
C THR A 235 17.19 8.22 6.21
N ALA A 236 15.96 7.73 6.38
CA ALA A 236 15.27 7.75 7.66
C ALA A 236 15.34 6.38 8.37
N LYS A 237 15.16 6.38 9.67
CA LYS A 237 14.89 5.15 10.42
C LYS A 237 13.41 4.87 10.36
N ILE A 238 13.04 3.86 9.60
CA ILE A 238 11.67 3.48 9.35
C ILE A 238 11.44 1.98 9.51
N VAL A 239 10.22 1.64 9.86
CA VAL A 239 9.62 0.32 9.65
C VAL A 239 8.50 0.48 8.64
N ASN A 240 8.42 -0.36 7.62
CA ASN A 240 7.39 -0.20 6.61
C ASN A 240 6.80 -1.52 6.13
N GLY A 241 5.56 -1.42 5.62
CA GLY A 241 4.86 -2.48 4.90
C GLY A 241 4.12 -1.88 3.69
N ASN A 242 3.92 -2.69 2.64
CA ASN A 242 3.44 -2.20 1.35
C ASN A 242 2.31 -3.08 0.80
N LEU A 243 1.25 -2.45 0.28
CA LEU A 243 0.14 -3.13 -0.39
C LEU A 243 -0.18 -2.49 -1.74
N LEU A 244 -0.55 -3.32 -2.69
CA LEU A 244 -1.29 -2.91 -3.87
C LEU A 244 -2.77 -2.94 -3.54
N THR A 245 -3.49 -1.88 -3.85
CA THR A 245 -4.89 -1.62 -3.49
C THR A 245 -5.76 -1.39 -4.72
N GLY A 246 -7.07 -1.28 -4.52
CA GLY A 246 -8.04 -1.24 -5.62
C GLY A 246 -8.44 -2.63 -6.12
N THR A 247 -8.15 -3.66 -5.35
CA THR A 247 -8.39 -5.09 -5.63
C THR A 247 -9.45 -5.67 -4.70
N LYS A 248 -10.03 -6.83 -5.07
CA LYS A 248 -11.05 -7.54 -4.26
C LYS A 248 -10.51 -8.13 -2.96
N ALA A 249 -9.20 -8.32 -2.87
CA ALA A 249 -8.49 -8.81 -1.69
C ALA A 249 -7.12 -8.14 -1.62
N PRO A 250 -6.47 -8.06 -0.45
CA PRO A 250 -5.15 -7.46 -0.32
C PRO A 250 -4.11 -8.16 -1.20
N VAL A 251 -3.24 -7.37 -1.82
CA VAL A 251 -2.17 -7.86 -2.66
C VAL A 251 -0.84 -7.34 -2.15
N VAL A 252 0.01 -8.24 -1.69
CA VAL A 252 1.34 -7.92 -1.19
C VAL A 252 2.32 -7.84 -2.37
N LEU A 253 2.73 -6.62 -2.68
CA LEU A 253 3.70 -6.34 -3.74
C LEU A 253 4.91 -5.64 -3.15
N THR A 254 5.99 -6.40 -2.98
CA THR A 254 7.28 -5.91 -2.48
C THR A 254 8.35 -5.96 -3.56
N SER A 255 9.38 -5.14 -3.43
CA SER A 255 10.57 -5.20 -4.30
C SER A 255 11.40 -6.45 -4.00
N ARG A 256 12.15 -6.93 -4.99
CA ARG A 256 13.15 -7.98 -4.77
C ARG A 256 14.25 -7.56 -3.79
N SER A 257 14.54 -6.27 -3.75
CA SER A 257 15.55 -5.67 -2.85
C SER A 257 15.03 -5.42 -1.43
N ASP A 258 13.71 -5.56 -1.19
CA ASP A 258 13.16 -5.35 0.14
C ASP A 258 13.61 -6.46 1.09
N SER A 259 13.88 -6.09 2.33
CA SER A 259 14.28 -7.03 3.39
C SER A 259 13.15 -8.02 3.71
N VAL A 260 13.52 -9.10 4.36
CA VAL A 260 12.56 -10.08 4.90
C VAL A 260 11.55 -9.39 5.82
N GLU A 261 12.01 -8.48 6.68
CA GLU A 261 11.13 -7.77 7.63
C GLU A 261 10.09 -6.90 6.92
N VAL A 262 10.44 -6.17 5.86
CA VAL A 262 9.46 -5.41 5.04
C VAL A 262 8.40 -6.34 4.43
N LYS A 263 8.79 -7.53 4.00
CA LYS A 263 7.86 -8.52 3.47
C LYS A 263 6.93 -9.07 4.56
N VAL A 264 7.47 -9.34 5.75
CA VAL A 264 6.68 -9.77 6.92
C VAL A 264 5.68 -8.70 7.35
N ASN A 265 6.12 -7.44 7.43
CA ASN A 265 5.24 -6.32 7.75
C ASN A 265 4.13 -6.13 6.70
N SER A 266 4.46 -6.35 5.43
CA SER A 266 3.47 -6.30 4.34
C SER A 266 2.45 -7.44 4.45
N LEU A 267 2.88 -8.64 4.85
CA LEU A 267 1.97 -9.76 5.16
C LEU A 267 1.08 -9.44 6.36
N ALA A 268 1.63 -8.86 7.42
CA ALA A 268 0.86 -8.44 8.60
C ALA A 268 -0.20 -7.40 8.24
N LEU A 269 0.18 -6.38 7.48
CA LEU A 269 -0.75 -5.37 6.98
C LEU A 269 -1.83 -6.00 6.10
N GLY A 270 -1.44 -6.90 5.19
CA GLY A 270 -2.37 -7.64 4.33
C GLY A 270 -3.37 -8.49 5.13
N ALA A 271 -2.93 -9.15 6.19
CA ALA A 271 -3.79 -9.96 7.07
C ALA A 271 -4.83 -9.10 7.80
N VAL A 272 -4.42 -7.94 8.32
CA VAL A 272 -5.34 -6.98 8.99
C VAL A 272 -6.37 -6.44 8.01
N VAL A 273 -5.93 -6.07 6.79
CA VAL A 273 -6.85 -5.55 5.76
C VAL A 273 -7.80 -6.65 5.27
N ALA A 274 -7.33 -7.89 5.11
CA ALA A 274 -8.18 -9.03 4.73
C ALA A 274 -9.28 -9.30 5.76
N ASP A 275 -8.94 -9.29 7.05
CA ASP A 275 -9.92 -9.46 8.14
C ASP A 275 -10.95 -8.32 8.15
N PHE A 276 -10.49 -7.08 7.96
CA PHE A 276 -11.39 -5.92 7.87
C PHE A 276 -12.34 -6.03 6.67
N MET A 277 -11.85 -6.38 5.49
CA MET A 277 -12.68 -6.54 4.29
C MET A 277 -13.73 -7.65 4.47
N LYS A 278 -13.36 -8.78 5.09
CA LYS A 278 -14.30 -9.87 5.39
C LYS A 278 -15.44 -9.47 6.34
N LYS A 279 -15.16 -8.60 7.29
CA LYS A 279 -16.16 -8.13 8.28
C LYS A 279 -17.11 -7.07 7.75
N ASN A 280 -16.73 -6.40 6.64
CA ASN A 280 -17.48 -5.28 6.08
C ASN A 280 -18.10 -5.57 4.70
N ASN A 281 -17.89 -6.76 4.13
CA ASN A 281 -18.57 -7.32 2.96
C ASN A 281 -19.60 -8.37 3.39
#